data_4ffb6d61cd2ed985eb287b0cfc3dcd95
#
_entry.id   4ffb6d61cd2ed985eb287b0cfc3dcd95
#
_cell.length_a   1.000
_cell.length_b   1.000
_cell.length_c   1.000
_cell.angle_alpha   90.00
_cell.angle_beta   90.00
_cell.angle_gamma   90.00
#
_symmetry.space_group_name_H-M   'P 1'
#
loop_
_entity.id
_entity.type
_entity.pdbx_description
1 polymer ?
#
loop_
_entity_poly.entity_id
_entity_poly.type
_entity_poly.pdbx_seq_one_letter_code
_entity_poly.pdbx_strand_id
1 'polypeptide(L)'
;MRQLIPFLTILLALTLPERAQARDITIDLTDPIVSITTGFTGTDLLLYGAVKQAGDLVVVVRGPARDEVVRRKEKVLGVWVNRDELVFDKVPSYYRIASNRPLKEFMNPEDADRLQIGLPNLDLRAKVSGKLLPEAPYDFREGLIRNLQRIGLYMTKPDNVVFLSEQLFRTRLRFPANVSVGTFTIEVYLFRDNKLQSTATTLLTVRKFGVEAQVYDLAHRYSLAYGVLAVIIAVVAGWAANAAFRKG
;
A
#
# COMPACT_ATOMS: atom_id res chain seq x y z
N MET A 1 10.78 -6.97 64.89
CA MET A 1 9.60 -6.85 64.01
C MET A 1 9.34 -5.45 63.44
N ARG A 2 10.32 -4.56 63.36
CA ARG A 2 10.07 -3.12 62.97
C ARG A 2 10.69 -2.69 61.62
N GLN A 3 11.30 -3.60 60.87
CA GLN A 3 11.96 -3.30 59.59
C GLN A 3 11.30 -3.92 58.33
N LEU A 4 10.19 -4.60 58.43
CA LEU A 4 9.47 -5.22 57.30
C LEU A 4 8.45 -4.31 56.59
N ILE A 5 8.06 -3.19 57.22
CA ILE A 5 7.06 -2.27 56.70
C ILE A 5 7.55 -1.46 55.49
N PRO A 6 8.82 -0.97 55.41
CA PRO A 6 9.25 -0.19 54.23
C PRO A 6 9.42 -1.07 52.98
N PHE A 7 9.64 -2.37 53.11
CA PHE A 7 9.81 -3.25 51.95
C PHE A 7 8.50 -3.61 51.28
N LEU A 8 7.41 -3.69 52.04
CA LEU A 8 6.08 -3.96 51.54
C LEU A 8 5.46 -2.78 50.80
N THR A 9 5.80 -1.54 51.22
CA THR A 9 5.34 -0.30 50.51
C THR A 9 6.07 -0.08 49.19
N ILE A 10 7.31 -0.49 49.03
CA ILE A 10 8.05 -0.41 47.75
C ILE A 10 7.53 -1.47 46.76
N LEU A 11 7.13 -2.65 47.21
CA LEU A 11 6.60 -3.71 46.35
C LEU A 11 5.19 -3.35 45.81
N LEU A 12 4.40 -2.62 46.56
CA LEU A 12 3.05 -2.19 46.16
C LEU A 12 3.09 -1.02 45.14
N ALA A 13 4.16 -0.20 45.13
CA ALA A 13 4.33 0.90 44.17
C ALA A 13 4.70 0.40 42.76
N LEU A 14 5.21 -0.84 42.60
CA LEU A 14 5.59 -1.45 41.33
C LEU A 14 4.42 -2.06 40.55
N THR A 15 3.21 -2.11 41.11
CA THR A 15 2.02 -2.71 40.48
C THR A 15 1.02 -1.68 39.96
N LEU A 16 1.43 -0.41 39.74
CA LEU A 16 0.56 0.55 39.08
C LEU A 16 0.33 0.07 37.63
N PRO A 17 -0.92 -0.26 37.25
CA PRO A 17 -1.19 -0.66 35.88
C PRO A 17 -0.82 0.50 34.95
N GLU A 18 0.06 0.28 33.99
CA GLU A 18 0.22 1.20 32.87
C GLU A 18 -1.17 1.47 32.31
N ARG A 19 -1.59 2.72 32.39
CA ARG A 19 -2.84 3.14 31.76
C ARG A 19 -2.68 2.89 30.27
N ALA A 20 -3.30 1.81 29.79
CA ALA A 20 -3.47 1.59 28.37
C ALA A 20 -4.13 2.84 27.77
N GLN A 21 -3.34 3.66 27.08
CA GLN A 21 -3.85 4.84 26.41
C GLN A 21 -4.74 4.34 25.28
N ALA A 22 -6.06 4.45 25.46
CA ALA A 22 -7.02 4.08 24.43
C ALA A 22 -6.72 4.90 23.17
N ARG A 23 -6.42 4.21 22.07
CA ARG A 23 -6.17 4.85 20.78
C ARG A 23 -7.41 5.65 20.38
N ASP A 24 -7.21 6.91 19.96
CA ASP A 24 -8.31 7.76 19.51
C ASP A 24 -8.89 7.34 18.16
N ILE A 25 -8.16 6.51 17.41
CA ILE A 25 -8.58 5.95 16.13
C ILE A 25 -8.33 4.43 16.16
N THR A 26 -9.32 3.67 15.78
CA THR A 26 -9.21 2.23 15.47
C THR A 26 -9.62 2.03 14.01
N ILE A 27 -8.81 1.28 13.25
CA ILE A 27 -9.06 1.03 11.82
C ILE A 27 -8.88 -0.45 11.50
N ASP A 28 -9.61 -0.93 10.51
CA ASP A 28 -9.46 -2.26 9.95
C ASP A 28 -9.84 -2.27 8.46
N LEU A 29 -9.42 -3.32 7.75
CA LEU A 29 -9.71 -3.58 6.35
C LEU A 29 -10.62 -4.79 6.22
N THR A 30 -11.49 -4.79 5.23
CA THR A 30 -12.28 -5.99 4.90
C THR A 30 -11.41 -7.17 4.53
N ASP A 31 -10.26 -6.91 3.90
CA ASP A 31 -9.27 -7.93 3.55
C ASP A 31 -7.86 -7.29 3.60
N PRO A 32 -6.93 -7.79 4.42
CA PRO A 32 -5.57 -7.29 4.49
C PRO A 32 -4.66 -7.83 3.36
N ILE A 33 -5.19 -8.69 2.47
CA ILE A 33 -4.43 -9.32 1.38
C ILE A 33 -5.18 -9.17 0.08
N VAL A 34 -4.53 -8.59 -0.93
CA VAL A 34 -5.00 -8.57 -2.32
C VAL A 34 -4.22 -9.61 -3.12
N SER A 35 -4.94 -10.57 -3.68
CA SER A 35 -4.37 -11.62 -4.52
C SER A 35 -4.52 -11.30 -6.00
N ILE A 36 -3.41 -11.08 -6.70
CA ILE A 36 -3.38 -10.87 -8.16
C ILE A 36 -3.32 -12.23 -8.85
N THR A 37 -4.43 -12.60 -9.48
CA THR A 37 -4.55 -13.79 -10.33
C THR A 37 -4.43 -13.43 -11.81
N THR A 38 -4.40 -14.41 -12.72
CA THR A 38 -4.36 -14.18 -14.18
C THR A 38 -5.55 -13.38 -14.71
N GLY A 39 -6.71 -13.43 -14.03
CA GLY A 39 -7.92 -12.67 -14.39
C GLY A 39 -8.13 -11.40 -13.55
N PHE A 40 -7.11 -10.91 -12.85
CA PHE A 40 -7.26 -9.74 -11.98
C PHE A 40 -7.48 -8.46 -12.79
N THR A 41 -8.66 -7.85 -12.62
CA THR A 41 -9.06 -6.59 -13.27
C THR A 41 -9.02 -5.37 -12.34
N GLY A 42 -8.50 -5.56 -11.12
CA GLY A 42 -8.56 -4.60 -10.02
C GLY A 42 -9.52 -5.04 -8.92
N THR A 43 -9.47 -4.36 -7.78
CA THR A 43 -10.36 -4.64 -6.65
C THR A 43 -10.64 -3.38 -5.84
N ASP A 44 -11.79 -3.36 -5.19
CA ASP A 44 -12.17 -2.34 -4.22
C ASP A 44 -12.15 -2.97 -2.83
N LEU A 45 -11.39 -2.39 -1.91
CA LEU A 45 -11.39 -2.76 -0.48
C LEU A 45 -12.13 -1.69 0.32
N LEU A 46 -12.74 -2.12 1.40
CA LEU A 46 -13.35 -1.21 2.36
C LEU A 46 -12.42 -1.05 3.57
N LEU A 47 -11.99 0.19 3.83
CA LEU A 47 -11.42 0.59 5.10
C LEU A 47 -12.56 1.11 5.97
N TYR A 48 -12.66 0.62 7.17
CA TYR A 48 -13.59 1.11 8.18
C TYR A 48 -12.86 1.35 9.50
N GLY A 49 -13.43 2.18 10.32
CA GLY A 49 -12.83 2.48 11.60
C GLY A 49 -13.74 3.32 12.47
N ALA A 50 -13.30 3.47 13.71
CA ALA A 50 -13.98 4.26 14.70
C ALA A 50 -13.03 5.31 15.29
N VAL A 51 -13.57 6.50 15.57
CA VAL A 51 -12.91 7.58 16.29
C VAL A 51 -13.59 7.78 17.63
N LYS A 52 -12.81 8.06 18.66
CA LYS A 52 -13.35 8.31 20.01
C LYS A 52 -14.18 9.59 20.06
N GLN A 53 -13.80 10.59 19.30
CA GLN A 53 -14.48 11.88 19.17
C GLN A 53 -14.48 12.31 17.71
N ALA A 54 -15.55 12.95 17.27
CA ALA A 54 -15.68 13.47 15.91
C ALA A 54 -14.54 14.44 15.54
N GLY A 55 -14.18 14.44 14.28
CA GLY A 55 -13.14 15.29 13.70
C GLY A 55 -13.02 15.06 12.21
N ASP A 56 -12.04 15.70 11.60
CA ASP A 56 -11.75 15.56 10.18
C ASP A 56 -10.77 14.43 9.94
N LEU A 57 -11.08 13.60 8.96
CA LEU A 57 -10.28 12.42 8.64
C LEU A 57 -9.61 12.54 7.28
N VAL A 58 -8.35 12.16 7.27
CA VAL A 58 -7.60 11.93 6.03
C VAL A 58 -7.04 10.51 6.05
N VAL A 59 -7.35 9.76 5.03
CA VAL A 59 -6.78 8.44 4.76
C VAL A 59 -5.77 8.58 3.64
N VAL A 60 -4.54 8.15 3.87
CA VAL A 60 -3.47 8.15 2.87
C VAL A 60 -3.03 6.72 2.62
N VAL A 61 -3.02 6.31 1.36
CA VAL A 61 -2.57 4.99 0.93
C VAL A 61 -1.31 5.16 0.10
N ARG A 62 -0.21 4.54 0.56
CA ARG A 62 1.08 4.51 -0.14
C ARG A 62 1.45 3.08 -0.51
N GLY A 63 1.75 2.86 -1.78
CA GLY A 63 2.32 1.61 -2.26
C GLY A 63 3.81 1.49 -1.94
N PRO A 64 4.41 0.30 -2.15
CA PRO A 64 5.84 0.09 -1.96
C PRO A 64 6.65 1.08 -2.81
N ALA A 65 7.73 1.57 -2.21
CA ALA A 65 8.62 2.52 -2.88
C ALA A 65 9.41 1.84 -3.99
N ARG A 66 9.58 2.51 -5.14
CA ARG A 66 10.39 2.05 -6.27
C ARG A 66 11.03 3.22 -6.99
N ASP A 67 12.06 2.94 -7.75
CA ASP A 67 12.70 3.96 -8.60
C ASP A 67 11.88 4.11 -9.90
N GLU A 68 11.66 5.36 -10.31
CA GLU A 68 10.92 5.71 -11.52
C GLU A 68 11.79 6.54 -12.46
N VAL A 69 11.83 6.15 -13.73
CA VAL A 69 12.62 6.85 -14.76
C VAL A 69 11.71 7.74 -15.58
N VAL A 70 12.01 9.03 -15.61
CA VAL A 70 11.31 10.02 -16.44
C VAL A 70 12.23 10.51 -17.52
N ARG A 71 11.76 10.41 -18.79
CA ARG A 71 12.49 10.87 -19.97
C ARG A 71 11.76 12.02 -20.63
N ARG A 72 12.50 13.07 -20.94
CA ARG A 72 12.00 14.17 -21.76
C ARG A 72 12.19 13.83 -23.24
N LYS A 73 11.11 13.91 -24.00
CA LYS A 73 11.16 13.81 -25.47
C LYS A 73 11.31 15.19 -26.08
N GLU A 74 12.22 15.32 -27.03
CA GLU A 74 12.41 16.53 -27.83
C GLU A 74 12.35 16.19 -29.32
N LYS A 75 11.80 17.08 -30.12
CA LYS A 75 11.71 16.91 -31.57
C LYS A 75 12.97 17.50 -32.23
N VAL A 76 13.84 16.61 -32.75
CA VAL A 76 15.05 16.99 -33.46
C VAL A 76 14.88 16.59 -34.92
N LEU A 77 14.99 17.56 -35.85
CA LEU A 77 14.83 17.33 -37.29
C LEU A 77 13.55 16.54 -37.67
N GLY A 78 12.45 16.76 -36.93
CA GLY A 78 11.18 16.09 -37.20
C GLY A 78 10.99 14.76 -36.48
N VAL A 79 12.00 14.18 -35.82
CA VAL A 79 11.97 12.91 -35.10
C VAL A 79 11.95 13.16 -33.60
N TRP A 80 11.12 12.40 -32.85
CA TRP A 80 11.09 12.45 -31.39
C TRP A 80 12.22 11.62 -30.82
N VAL A 81 13.15 12.26 -30.08
CA VAL A 81 14.28 11.60 -29.40
C VAL A 81 14.17 11.81 -27.88
N ASN A 82 14.61 10.83 -27.10
CA ASN A 82 14.76 10.98 -25.65
C ASN A 82 16.07 11.76 -25.40
N ARG A 83 15.99 12.93 -24.81
CA ARG A 83 17.16 13.79 -24.58
C ARG A 83 17.67 13.72 -23.16
N ASP A 84 16.79 13.98 -22.22
CA ASP A 84 17.14 14.03 -20.80
C ASP A 84 16.45 12.90 -20.04
N GLU A 85 17.17 12.31 -19.08
CA GLU A 85 16.67 11.25 -18.21
C GLU A 85 16.94 11.61 -16.75
N LEU A 86 15.91 11.48 -15.92
CA LEU A 86 16.01 11.57 -14.47
C LEU A 86 15.45 10.32 -13.83
N VAL A 87 16.16 9.80 -12.83
CA VAL A 87 15.70 8.71 -11.99
C VAL A 87 15.18 9.30 -10.69
N PHE A 88 13.89 9.13 -10.41
CA PHE A 88 13.31 9.46 -9.14
C PHE A 88 13.47 8.29 -8.17
N ASP A 89 14.04 8.56 -7.00
CA ASP A 89 14.33 7.58 -5.96
C ASP A 89 13.14 7.40 -5.02
N LYS A 90 12.85 6.15 -4.64
CA LYS A 90 11.85 5.80 -3.62
C LYS A 90 10.46 6.42 -3.84
N VAL A 91 10.02 6.49 -5.09
CA VAL A 91 8.68 6.95 -5.44
C VAL A 91 7.64 5.94 -4.96
N PRO A 92 6.58 6.34 -4.24
CA PRO A 92 5.47 5.43 -3.94
C PRO A 92 4.88 4.89 -5.24
N SER A 93 4.83 3.57 -5.40
CA SER A 93 4.28 2.94 -6.62
C SER A 93 2.78 3.17 -6.79
N TYR A 94 2.12 3.61 -5.72
CA TYR A 94 0.70 3.92 -5.66
C TYR A 94 0.47 5.00 -4.61
N TYR A 95 -0.41 5.98 -4.91
CA TYR A 95 -0.73 7.05 -4.00
C TYR A 95 -2.16 7.53 -4.13
N ARG A 96 -2.95 7.40 -3.06
CA ARG A 96 -4.32 7.90 -2.98
C ARG A 96 -4.59 8.53 -1.63
N ILE A 97 -5.51 9.49 -1.64
CA ILE A 97 -6.04 10.14 -0.44
C ILE A 97 -7.57 10.03 -0.46
N ALA A 98 -8.15 9.80 0.71
CA ALA A 98 -9.57 10.00 0.94
C ALA A 98 -9.75 10.95 2.12
N SER A 99 -10.80 11.79 2.07
CA SER A 99 -11.10 12.76 3.11
C SER A 99 -12.60 12.97 3.25
N ASN A 100 -13.07 13.34 4.45
CA ASN A 100 -14.50 13.65 4.68
C ASN A 100 -14.90 15.04 4.20
N ARG A 101 -13.92 15.97 4.06
CA ARG A 101 -14.12 17.30 3.46
C ARG A 101 -12.82 17.81 2.82
N PRO A 102 -12.83 18.94 2.09
CA PRO A 102 -11.64 19.47 1.43
C PRO A 102 -10.47 19.71 2.40
N LEU A 103 -9.29 19.19 2.10
CA LEU A 103 -8.11 19.24 2.97
C LEU A 103 -7.73 20.65 3.41
N LYS A 104 -7.89 21.63 2.52
CA LYS A 104 -7.55 23.04 2.78
C LYS A 104 -8.39 23.70 3.88
N GLU A 105 -9.53 23.12 4.25
CA GLU A 105 -10.44 23.68 5.25
C GLU A 105 -10.04 23.34 6.68
N PHE A 106 -9.26 22.27 6.88
CA PHE A 106 -8.94 21.77 8.21
C PHE A 106 -7.49 21.35 8.41
N MET A 107 -6.64 21.46 7.39
CA MET A 107 -5.25 21.06 7.46
C MET A 107 -4.33 22.23 7.16
N ASN A 108 -3.35 22.46 8.03
CA ASN A 108 -2.32 23.45 7.81
C ASN A 108 -1.36 23.02 6.71
N PRO A 109 -0.81 23.93 5.89
CA PRO A 109 0.18 23.61 4.86
C PRO A 109 1.43 22.89 5.41
N GLU A 110 1.89 23.26 6.62
CA GLU A 110 3.03 22.65 7.29
C GLU A 110 2.79 21.16 7.61
N ASP A 111 1.57 20.82 8.09
CA ASP A 111 1.19 19.43 8.34
C ASP A 111 1.04 18.65 7.04
N ALA A 112 0.49 19.27 5.99
CA ALA A 112 0.37 18.66 4.68
C ALA A 112 1.74 18.29 4.08
N ASP A 113 2.72 19.17 4.21
CA ASP A 113 4.10 18.96 3.75
C ASP A 113 4.81 17.90 4.60
N ARG A 114 4.82 18.05 5.93
CA ARG A 114 5.44 17.12 6.87
C ARG A 114 4.92 15.70 6.76
N LEU A 115 3.61 15.54 6.56
CA LEU A 115 2.94 14.24 6.42
C LEU A 115 2.88 13.78 4.95
N GLN A 116 3.40 14.57 4.02
CA GLN A 116 3.35 14.33 2.58
C GLN A 116 1.92 14.03 2.10
N ILE A 117 0.96 14.82 2.54
CA ILE A 117 -0.46 14.70 2.19
C ILE A 117 -0.75 15.62 1.01
N GLY A 118 -1.08 15.05 -0.12
CA GLY A 118 -1.28 15.75 -1.39
C GLY A 118 -0.11 15.54 -2.35
N LEU A 119 -0.41 15.49 -3.65
CA LEU A 119 0.61 15.29 -4.69
C LEU A 119 1.71 16.36 -4.70
N PRO A 120 1.41 17.65 -4.44
CA PRO A 120 2.44 18.67 -4.33
C PRO A 120 3.43 18.46 -3.19
N ASN A 121 2.99 17.80 -2.11
CA ASN A 121 3.76 17.63 -0.88
C ASN A 121 4.55 16.32 -0.82
N LEU A 122 4.50 15.48 -1.90
CA LEU A 122 5.29 14.25 -1.95
C LEU A 122 6.79 14.57 -2.04
N ASP A 123 7.61 13.90 -1.23
CA ASP A 123 9.08 13.99 -1.33
C ASP A 123 9.58 13.15 -2.52
N LEU A 124 9.66 13.77 -3.69
CA LEU A 124 10.10 13.15 -4.93
C LEU A 124 11.54 13.57 -5.24
N ARG A 125 12.50 12.79 -4.77
CA ARG A 125 13.93 13.05 -4.97
C ARG A 125 14.41 12.49 -6.29
N ALA A 126 15.14 13.30 -7.07
CA ALA A 126 15.67 12.90 -8.36
C ALA A 126 17.18 12.70 -8.32
N LYS A 127 17.67 11.76 -9.15
CA LYS A 127 19.10 11.48 -9.36
C LYS A 127 19.46 11.64 -10.83
N VAL A 128 20.64 12.21 -11.10
CA VAL A 128 21.28 12.24 -12.41
C VAL A 128 22.61 11.50 -12.30
N SER A 129 22.83 10.51 -13.14
CA SER A 129 24.06 9.68 -13.11
C SER A 129 24.41 9.15 -11.72
N GLY A 130 23.39 8.76 -10.94
CA GLY A 130 23.53 8.25 -9.56
C GLY A 130 23.71 9.31 -8.47
N LYS A 131 23.87 10.60 -8.83
CA LYS A 131 24.02 11.70 -7.87
C LYS A 131 22.67 12.35 -7.58
N LEU A 132 22.33 12.49 -6.29
CA LEU A 132 21.09 13.12 -5.85
C LEU A 132 21.11 14.61 -6.19
N LEU A 133 20.01 15.12 -6.78
CA LEU A 133 19.81 16.54 -7.00
C LEU A 133 19.27 17.19 -5.73
N PRO A 134 19.63 18.45 -5.44
CA PRO A 134 19.06 19.21 -4.34
C PRO A 134 17.53 19.33 -4.45
N GLU A 135 17.04 19.54 -5.66
CA GLU A 135 15.62 19.62 -5.99
C GLU A 135 15.37 19.02 -7.38
N ALA A 136 14.27 18.30 -7.52
CA ALA A 136 13.86 17.75 -8.82
C ALA A 136 13.29 18.87 -9.71
N PRO A 137 13.73 19.01 -10.99
CA PRO A 137 13.17 19.98 -11.90
C PRO A 137 11.65 19.82 -12.03
N TYR A 138 10.93 20.94 -11.97
CA TYR A 138 9.47 21.00 -11.96
C TYR A 138 8.82 20.17 -13.08
N ASP A 139 9.31 20.35 -14.32
CA ASP A 139 8.76 19.65 -15.49
C ASP A 139 8.83 18.13 -15.38
N PHE A 140 9.93 17.60 -14.80
CA PHE A 140 10.12 16.17 -14.60
C PHE A 140 9.23 15.64 -13.48
N ARG A 141 9.10 16.42 -12.39
CA ARG A 141 8.21 16.10 -11.27
C ARG A 141 6.75 16.01 -11.73
N GLU A 142 6.28 17.04 -12.44
CA GLU A 142 4.94 17.08 -13.02
C GLU A 142 4.74 15.99 -14.07
N GLY A 143 5.76 15.70 -14.88
CA GLY A 143 5.75 14.61 -15.84
C GLY A 143 5.56 13.24 -15.18
N LEU A 144 6.26 12.98 -14.06
CA LEU A 144 6.11 11.77 -13.27
C LEU A 144 4.70 11.63 -12.72
N ILE A 145 4.21 12.66 -12.02
CA ILE A 145 2.87 12.67 -11.41
C ILE A 145 1.80 12.43 -12.47
N ARG A 146 1.84 13.17 -13.57
CA ARG A 146 0.89 13.04 -14.69
C ARG A 146 0.89 11.64 -15.31
N ASN A 147 2.08 11.02 -15.46
CA ASN A 147 2.19 9.65 -15.97
C ASN A 147 1.53 8.63 -15.02
N LEU A 148 1.79 8.73 -13.71
CA LEU A 148 1.21 7.84 -12.71
C LEU A 148 -0.30 8.05 -12.55
N GLN A 149 -0.78 9.29 -12.71
CA GLN A 149 -2.23 9.59 -12.76
C GLN A 149 -2.89 8.98 -14.00
N ARG A 150 -2.27 9.09 -15.18
CA ARG A 150 -2.78 8.55 -16.44
C ARG A 150 -3.00 7.04 -16.40
N ILE A 151 -2.14 6.31 -15.71
CA ILE A 151 -2.26 4.86 -15.53
C ILE A 151 -3.05 4.47 -14.28
N GLY A 152 -3.65 5.43 -13.56
CA GLY A 152 -4.54 5.21 -12.42
C GLY A 152 -3.85 4.82 -11.11
N LEU A 153 -2.50 4.87 -11.05
CA LEU A 153 -1.75 4.57 -9.83
C LEU A 153 -1.75 5.74 -8.85
N TYR A 154 -1.84 6.97 -9.36
CA TYR A 154 -2.02 8.18 -8.55
C TYR A 154 -3.42 8.75 -8.76
N MET A 155 -3.99 9.31 -7.71
CA MET A 155 -5.31 9.95 -7.78
C MET A 155 -5.25 11.29 -8.52
N THR A 156 -6.38 11.67 -9.14
CA THR A 156 -6.59 13.02 -9.67
C THR A 156 -7.35 13.90 -8.69
N LYS A 157 -8.22 13.29 -7.88
CA LYS A 157 -9.01 13.94 -6.82
C LYS A 157 -9.04 13.02 -5.59
N PRO A 158 -9.12 13.58 -4.36
CA PRO A 158 -9.35 12.78 -3.17
C PRO A 158 -10.66 11.98 -3.26
N ASP A 159 -10.63 10.75 -2.76
CA ASP A 159 -11.82 9.93 -2.55
C ASP A 159 -12.57 10.40 -1.28
N ASN A 160 -13.81 9.92 -1.08
CA ASN A 160 -14.64 10.33 0.05
C ASN A 160 -14.47 9.37 1.25
N VAL A 161 -14.31 9.93 2.45
CA VAL A 161 -14.56 9.25 3.72
C VAL A 161 -15.98 9.57 4.16
N VAL A 162 -16.77 8.54 4.44
CA VAL A 162 -18.18 8.68 4.85
C VAL A 162 -18.31 8.28 6.30
N PHE A 163 -18.83 9.19 7.14
CA PHE A 163 -19.25 8.86 8.48
C PHE A 163 -20.63 8.19 8.47
N LEU A 164 -20.73 7.03 9.10
CA LEU A 164 -21.98 6.27 9.26
C LEU A 164 -22.70 6.67 10.54
N SER A 165 -21.94 7.13 11.52
CA SER A 165 -22.39 7.74 12.78
C SER A 165 -21.34 8.78 13.19
N GLU A 166 -21.52 9.44 14.33
CA GLU A 166 -20.53 10.40 14.84
C GLU A 166 -19.12 9.81 15.03
N GLN A 167 -19.03 8.52 15.23
CA GLN A 167 -17.77 7.84 15.55
C GLN A 167 -17.33 6.83 14.50
N LEU A 168 -18.26 6.25 13.73
CA LEU A 168 -17.97 5.19 12.77
C LEU A 168 -17.82 5.76 11.37
N PHE A 169 -16.72 5.45 10.71
CA PHE A 169 -16.46 5.87 9.32
C PHE A 169 -16.06 4.71 8.42
N ARG A 170 -16.21 4.93 7.13
CA ARG A 170 -15.69 4.03 6.09
C ARG A 170 -15.24 4.80 4.87
N THR A 171 -14.32 4.20 4.12
CA THR A 171 -13.94 4.64 2.77
C THR A 171 -13.62 3.46 1.88
N ARG A 172 -13.83 3.65 0.59
CA ARG A 172 -13.51 2.64 -0.43
C ARG A 172 -12.13 2.92 -1.02
N LEU A 173 -11.27 1.94 -0.96
CA LEU A 173 -9.92 1.98 -1.52
C LEU A 173 -9.89 1.17 -2.81
N ARG A 174 -9.69 1.83 -3.94
CA ARG A 174 -9.69 1.20 -5.26
C ARG A 174 -8.28 0.86 -5.69
N PHE A 175 -8.02 -0.40 -5.99
CA PHE A 175 -6.75 -0.90 -6.51
C PHE A 175 -6.93 -1.30 -7.98
N PRO A 176 -6.22 -0.65 -8.94
CA PRO A 176 -6.34 -0.96 -10.36
C PRO A 176 -5.63 -2.27 -10.72
N ALA A 177 -5.90 -2.80 -11.92
CA ALA A 177 -5.31 -4.06 -12.39
C ALA A 177 -3.77 -4.04 -12.47
N ASN A 178 -3.17 -2.88 -12.68
CA ASN A 178 -1.72 -2.68 -12.80
C ASN A 178 -1.05 -2.29 -11.46
N VAL A 179 -1.73 -2.53 -10.33
CA VAL A 179 -1.16 -2.28 -9.00
C VAL A 179 0.08 -3.13 -8.75
N SER A 180 1.11 -2.56 -8.14
CA SER A 180 2.37 -3.24 -7.83
C SER A 180 2.19 -4.28 -6.72
N VAL A 181 2.94 -5.38 -6.78
CA VAL A 181 3.07 -6.31 -5.66
C VAL A 181 3.91 -5.70 -4.54
N GLY A 182 3.60 -6.03 -3.29
CA GLY A 182 4.33 -5.58 -2.11
C GLY A 182 3.41 -5.12 -0.99
N THR A 183 4.00 -4.50 0.03
CA THR A 183 3.28 -4.00 1.19
C THR A 183 2.90 -2.54 1.00
N PHE A 184 1.62 -2.26 1.17
CA PHE A 184 1.04 -0.92 1.14
C PHE A 184 0.83 -0.45 2.56
N THR A 185 1.13 0.81 2.82
CA THR A 185 0.86 1.47 4.10
C THR A 185 -0.40 2.31 3.96
N ILE A 186 -1.34 2.12 4.87
CA ILE A 186 -2.57 2.89 4.97
C ILE A 186 -2.53 3.63 6.29
N GLU A 187 -2.50 4.95 6.22
CA GLU A 187 -2.43 5.84 7.38
C GLU A 187 -3.71 6.65 7.46
N VAL A 188 -4.29 6.71 8.65
CA VAL A 188 -5.48 7.52 8.93
C VAL A 188 -5.10 8.58 9.95
N TYR A 189 -5.30 9.82 9.58
CA TYR A 189 -5.02 11.00 10.38
C TYR A 189 -6.32 11.64 10.84
N LEU A 190 -6.43 11.92 12.13
CA LEU A 190 -7.55 12.64 12.73
C LEU A 190 -7.12 14.05 13.08
N PHE A 191 -7.81 15.01 12.51
CA PHE A 191 -7.62 16.44 12.78
C PHE A 191 -8.81 16.98 13.57
N ARG A 192 -8.55 17.90 14.51
CA ARG A 192 -9.52 18.75 15.18
C ARG A 192 -8.92 20.13 15.37
N ASP A 193 -9.73 21.16 15.17
CA ASP A 193 -9.28 22.55 15.28
C ASP A 193 -7.98 22.83 14.51
N ASN A 194 -7.90 22.29 13.29
CA ASN A 194 -6.75 22.36 12.39
C ASN A 194 -5.43 21.78 12.95
N LYS A 195 -5.51 20.87 13.94
CA LYS A 195 -4.35 20.22 14.55
C LYS A 195 -4.48 18.71 14.46
N LEU A 196 -3.37 18.05 14.12
CA LEU A 196 -3.27 16.59 14.16
C LEU A 196 -3.44 16.12 15.62
N GLN A 197 -4.45 15.28 15.85
CA GLN A 197 -4.76 14.71 17.16
C GLN A 197 -4.22 13.28 17.29
N SER A 198 -4.42 12.47 16.27
CA SER A 198 -4.07 11.05 16.33
C SER A 198 -3.79 10.50 14.93
N THR A 199 -3.01 9.42 14.89
CA THR A 199 -2.70 8.67 13.68
C THR A 199 -2.87 7.18 13.95
N ALA A 200 -3.50 6.48 13.00
CA ALA A 200 -3.55 5.02 12.99
C ALA A 200 -2.99 4.51 11.67
N THR A 201 -2.26 3.39 11.74
CA THR A 201 -1.63 2.78 10.56
C THR A 201 -2.01 1.31 10.48
N THR A 202 -2.35 0.85 9.27
CA THR A 202 -2.52 -0.56 8.94
C THR A 202 -1.79 -0.90 7.65
N LEU A 203 -1.49 -2.17 7.46
CA LEU A 203 -0.77 -2.66 6.29
C LEU A 203 -1.68 -3.52 5.42
N LEU A 204 -1.51 -3.38 4.12
CA LEU A 204 -2.15 -4.21 3.10
C LEU A 204 -1.09 -4.89 2.28
N THR A 205 -1.16 -6.19 2.09
CA THR A 205 -0.22 -6.95 1.27
C THR A 205 -0.85 -7.29 -0.08
N VAL A 206 -0.23 -6.82 -1.17
CA VAL A 206 -0.57 -7.21 -2.53
C VAL A 206 0.42 -8.26 -3.02
N ARG A 207 -0.06 -9.44 -3.39
CA ARG A 207 0.79 -10.55 -3.87
C ARG A 207 0.20 -11.23 -5.09
N LYS A 208 1.08 -11.77 -5.93
CA LYS A 208 0.64 -12.66 -7.01
C LYS A 208 0.21 -14.00 -6.43
N PHE A 209 -0.94 -14.45 -6.86
CA PHE A 209 -1.47 -15.78 -6.51
C PHE A 209 -1.74 -16.51 -7.83
N GLY A 210 -0.92 -17.50 -8.14
CA GLY A 210 -1.06 -18.28 -9.37
C GLY A 210 -1.09 -19.77 -9.09
N VAL A 211 -1.65 -20.54 -10.01
CA VAL A 211 -1.67 -22.00 -9.95
C VAL A 211 -0.23 -22.57 -9.84
N GLU A 212 0.75 -21.87 -10.42
CA GLU A 212 2.17 -22.23 -10.33
C GLU A 212 2.68 -22.24 -8.88
N ALA A 213 2.27 -21.25 -8.04
CA ALA A 213 2.66 -21.22 -6.63
C ALA A 213 2.03 -22.39 -5.85
N GLN A 214 0.76 -22.74 -6.15
CA GLN A 214 0.09 -23.88 -5.52
C GLN A 214 0.70 -25.22 -5.95
N VAL A 215 1.02 -25.36 -7.23
CA VAL A 215 1.70 -26.57 -7.76
C VAL A 215 3.10 -26.68 -7.19
N TYR A 216 3.83 -25.57 -7.08
CA TYR A 216 5.16 -25.54 -6.46
C TYR A 216 5.11 -25.93 -4.98
N ASP A 217 4.19 -25.34 -4.21
CA ASP A 217 4.01 -25.67 -2.78
C ASP A 217 3.57 -27.13 -2.60
N LEU A 218 2.66 -27.64 -3.44
CA LEU A 218 2.22 -29.02 -3.43
C LEU A 218 3.39 -29.98 -3.75
N ALA A 219 4.18 -29.66 -4.79
CA ALA A 219 5.34 -30.45 -5.21
C ALA A 219 6.43 -30.50 -4.13
N HIS A 220 6.64 -29.42 -3.37
CA HIS A 220 7.66 -29.36 -2.32
C HIS A 220 7.17 -29.89 -0.99
N ARG A 221 5.91 -29.63 -0.63
CA ARG A 221 5.32 -30.07 0.65
C ARG A 221 4.96 -31.56 0.65
N TYR A 222 4.61 -32.09 -0.52
CA TYR A 222 4.22 -33.50 -0.72
C TYR A 222 5.01 -34.14 -1.88
N SER A 223 6.33 -33.95 -1.87
CA SER A 223 7.22 -34.36 -2.99
C SER A 223 7.06 -35.84 -3.39
N LEU A 224 6.91 -36.75 -2.42
CA LEU A 224 6.66 -38.17 -2.68
C LEU A 224 5.33 -38.41 -3.39
N ALA A 225 4.25 -37.79 -2.89
CA ALA A 225 2.92 -37.93 -3.47
C ALA A 225 2.85 -37.33 -4.88
N TYR A 226 3.48 -36.17 -5.08
CA TYR A 226 3.58 -35.54 -6.39
C TYR A 226 4.37 -36.41 -7.39
N GLY A 227 5.51 -37.01 -6.97
CA GLY A 227 6.29 -37.89 -7.80
C GLY A 227 5.52 -39.15 -8.19
N VAL A 228 4.83 -39.80 -7.25
CA VAL A 228 3.99 -40.97 -7.53
C VAL A 228 2.84 -40.61 -8.49
N LEU A 229 2.18 -39.50 -8.31
CA LEU A 229 1.13 -39.03 -9.20
C LEU A 229 1.64 -38.76 -10.61
N ALA A 230 2.80 -38.12 -10.75
CA ALA A 230 3.43 -37.89 -12.04
C ALA A 230 3.74 -39.19 -12.79
N VAL A 231 4.25 -40.22 -12.09
CA VAL A 231 4.52 -41.55 -12.68
C VAL A 231 3.20 -42.22 -13.11
N ILE A 232 2.16 -42.18 -12.30
CA ILE A 232 0.86 -42.75 -12.68
C ILE A 232 0.31 -42.08 -13.93
N ILE A 233 0.33 -40.74 -14.00
CA ILE A 233 -0.11 -39.99 -15.20
C ILE A 233 0.71 -40.38 -16.43
N ALA A 234 2.02 -40.48 -16.32
CA ALA A 234 2.91 -40.88 -17.43
C ALA A 234 2.60 -42.29 -17.94
N VAL A 235 2.39 -43.26 -17.03
CA VAL A 235 2.02 -44.65 -17.38
C VAL A 235 0.67 -44.71 -18.07
N VAL A 236 -0.36 -44.02 -17.52
CA VAL A 236 -1.71 -43.97 -18.09
C VAL A 236 -1.69 -43.30 -19.46
N ALA A 237 -0.96 -42.19 -19.63
CA ALA A 237 -0.85 -41.49 -20.89
C ALA A 237 -0.12 -42.34 -21.94
N GLY A 238 0.97 -43.01 -21.55
CA GLY A 238 1.70 -43.95 -22.42
C GLY A 238 0.84 -45.14 -22.85
N TRP A 239 0.07 -45.72 -21.93
CA TRP A 239 -0.85 -46.83 -22.25
C TRP A 239 -1.99 -46.35 -23.17
N ALA A 240 -2.59 -45.20 -22.92
CA ALA A 240 -3.63 -44.62 -23.76
C ALA A 240 -3.13 -44.27 -25.18
N ALA A 241 -1.91 -43.71 -25.29
CA ALA A 241 -1.26 -43.46 -26.58
C ALA A 241 -1.04 -44.76 -27.35
N ASN A 242 -0.48 -45.79 -26.70
CA ASN A 242 -0.27 -47.10 -27.33
C ASN A 242 -1.59 -47.74 -27.80
N ALA A 243 -2.67 -47.63 -27.00
CA ALA A 243 -4.01 -48.13 -27.36
C ALA A 243 -4.60 -47.37 -28.58
N ALA A 244 -4.40 -46.05 -28.65
CA ALA A 244 -4.89 -45.21 -29.73
C ALA A 244 -4.14 -45.46 -31.06
N PHE A 245 -2.80 -45.62 -31.02
CA PHE A 245 -1.96 -45.85 -32.21
C PHE A 245 -1.86 -47.31 -32.64
N ARG A 246 -2.30 -48.28 -31.82
CA ARG A 246 -2.29 -49.71 -32.18
C ARG A 246 -3.43 -50.12 -33.13
N LYS A 247 -4.38 -49.25 -33.44
CA LYS A 247 -5.52 -49.46 -34.34
C LYS A 247 -5.35 -48.80 -35.73
N GLY A 248 -4.14 -48.36 -36.07
CA GLY A 248 -3.78 -47.85 -37.37
C GLY A 248 -2.93 -48.82 -38.16
#